data_6244ae47ffdefdbd887eaed405c75e12
#
_entry.id   6244ae47ffdefdbd887eaed405c75e12
#
_cell.length_a   1.000
_cell.length_b   1.000
_cell.length_c   1.000
_cell.angle_alpha   90.00
_cell.angle_beta   90.00
_cell.angle_gamma   90.00
#
_symmetry.space_group_name_H-M   'P 1'
#
loop_
_entity.id
_entity.type
_entity.pdbx_description
1 polymer ?
#
loop_
_entity_poly.entity_id
_entity_poly.type
_entity_poly.pdbx_seq_one_letter_code
_entity_poly.pdbx_strand_id
1 'polypeptide(L)'
;MNNCIICNKHIKYNSYNAYENEYIVVSHGPLTSKVKGYFYIEFKRHIESWMQLTERELKEYVNMLRSLEEFLTHQIQAERIYTVTISEAVRHLHIHIIPRVKDSQLRGVDLIKQATQQLDLIAANITDKEIIDLVESFKSYIKQKQKQIMG
;
A
#
# COMPACT_ATOMS: atom_id res chain seq x y z
N MET A 1 -11.96 15.82 12.30
CA MET A 1 -11.88 15.28 10.94
C MET A 1 -10.99 16.10 10.03
N ASN A 2 -11.10 17.42 10.12
CA ASN A 2 -10.37 18.31 9.22
C ASN A 2 -8.84 18.28 9.42
N ASN A 3 -8.37 17.71 10.52
CA ASN A 3 -6.94 17.62 10.81
C ASN A 3 -6.34 16.27 10.43
N CYS A 4 -7.12 15.35 9.88
CA CYS A 4 -6.62 14.03 9.50
C CYS A 4 -5.88 14.12 8.16
N ILE A 5 -4.60 13.80 8.17
CA ILE A 5 -3.75 13.82 6.98
C ILE A 5 -4.29 12.86 5.90
N ILE A 6 -4.75 11.68 6.32
CA ILE A 6 -5.27 10.67 5.38
C ILE A 6 -6.59 11.11 4.76
N CYS A 7 -7.54 11.61 5.58
CA CYS A 7 -8.79 12.14 5.05
C CYS A 7 -8.54 13.26 4.04
N ASN A 8 -7.61 14.17 4.36
CA ASN A 8 -7.24 15.27 3.47
C ASN A 8 -6.56 14.78 2.20
N LYS A 9 -5.73 13.75 2.31
CA LYS A 9 -5.07 13.14 1.15
C LYS A 9 -6.10 12.53 0.17
N HIS A 10 -7.17 11.92 0.68
CA HIS A 10 -8.16 11.25 -0.15
C HIS A 10 -8.95 12.19 -1.05
N ILE A 11 -9.04 13.48 -0.73
CA ILE A 11 -9.75 14.46 -1.56
C ILE A 11 -8.85 15.18 -2.56
N LYS A 12 -7.56 14.85 -2.58
CA LYS A 12 -6.58 15.47 -3.48
C LYS A 12 -6.13 14.48 -4.55
N TYR A 13 -5.74 15.00 -5.71
CA TYR A 13 -5.10 14.18 -6.73
C TYR A 13 -3.77 13.65 -6.21
N ASN A 14 -3.53 12.35 -6.44
CA ASN A 14 -2.28 11.69 -6.08
C ASN A 14 -1.92 10.71 -7.19
N SER A 15 -0.83 10.99 -7.89
CA SER A 15 -0.35 10.15 -9.00
C SER A 15 0.07 8.75 -8.55
N TYR A 16 0.28 8.54 -7.25
CA TYR A 16 0.63 7.23 -6.69
C TYR A 16 -0.61 6.41 -6.30
N ASN A 17 -1.81 6.95 -6.47
CA ASN A 17 -3.03 6.17 -6.26
C ASN A 17 -3.11 5.05 -7.29
N ALA A 18 -3.29 3.83 -6.82
CA ALA A 18 -3.31 2.63 -7.64
C ALA A 18 -4.71 2.02 -7.76
N TYR A 19 -5.57 2.28 -6.78
CA TYR A 19 -6.94 1.77 -6.77
C TYR A 19 -7.78 2.55 -5.76
N GLU A 20 -9.05 2.73 -6.11
CA GLU A 20 -9.99 3.36 -5.21
C GLU A 20 -11.38 2.81 -5.48
N ASN A 21 -12.12 2.54 -4.42
CA ASN A 21 -13.55 2.25 -4.49
C ASN A 21 -14.27 2.98 -3.35
N GLU A 22 -15.50 2.58 -3.07
CA GLU A 22 -16.31 3.20 -2.03
C GLU A 22 -15.70 3.04 -0.62
N TYR A 23 -14.88 2.03 -0.41
CA TYR A 23 -14.42 1.63 0.93
C TYR A 23 -12.95 1.90 1.20
N ILE A 24 -12.11 1.75 0.20
CA ILE A 24 -10.65 1.80 0.36
C ILE A 24 -9.98 2.64 -0.72
N VAL A 25 -8.79 3.14 -0.37
CA VAL A 25 -7.84 3.73 -1.29
C VAL A 25 -6.52 2.97 -1.16
N VAL A 26 -5.95 2.61 -2.30
CA VAL A 26 -4.64 1.96 -2.36
C VAL A 26 -3.67 2.89 -3.08
N SER A 27 -2.55 3.19 -2.44
CA SER A 27 -1.54 4.06 -3.03
C SER A 27 -0.15 3.56 -2.71
N HIS A 28 0.80 3.87 -3.59
CA HIS A 28 2.21 3.58 -3.32
C HIS A 28 2.74 4.56 -2.26
N GLY A 29 3.64 4.08 -1.42
CA GLY A 29 4.29 4.88 -0.40
C GLY A 29 5.22 5.95 -0.98
N PRO A 30 5.79 6.80 -0.12
CA PRO A 30 6.58 7.94 -0.58
C PRO A 30 7.89 7.51 -1.24
N LEU A 31 8.32 8.31 -2.21
CA LEU A 31 9.60 8.13 -2.90
C LEU A 31 10.76 8.04 -1.91
N THR A 32 10.70 8.80 -0.84
CA THR A 32 11.74 8.87 0.19
C THR A 32 11.89 7.60 1.01
N SER A 33 10.92 6.67 0.95
CA SER A 33 11.06 5.36 1.60
C SER A 33 12.14 4.50 0.96
N LYS A 34 12.41 4.73 -0.34
CA LYS A 34 13.34 3.94 -1.15
C LYS A 34 12.94 2.47 -1.28
N VAL A 35 11.68 2.13 -1.02
CA VAL A 35 11.15 0.76 -1.12
C VAL A 35 10.12 0.69 -2.23
N LYS A 36 10.53 0.16 -3.37
CA LYS A 36 9.63 -0.04 -4.51
C LYS A 36 8.65 -1.17 -4.20
N GLY A 37 7.38 -0.90 -4.45
CA GLY A 37 6.31 -1.86 -4.17
C GLY A 37 5.72 -1.73 -2.78
N TYR A 38 6.13 -0.73 -2.02
CA TYR A 38 5.55 -0.41 -0.72
C TYR A 38 4.24 0.33 -0.93
N PHE A 39 3.13 -0.31 -0.60
CA PHE A 39 1.79 0.26 -0.75
C PHE A 39 1.13 0.50 0.60
N TYR A 40 0.15 1.42 0.60
CA TYR A 40 -0.79 1.58 1.70
C TYR A 40 -2.16 1.06 1.26
N ILE A 41 -2.88 0.43 2.18
CA ILE A 41 -4.33 0.27 2.07
C ILE A 41 -4.93 1.14 3.17
N GLU A 42 -5.75 2.11 2.78
CA GLU A 42 -6.38 3.07 3.69
C GLU A 42 -7.89 2.98 3.54
N PHE A 43 -8.61 3.00 4.65
CA PHE A 43 -10.06 3.03 4.59
C PHE A 43 -10.54 4.45 4.33
N LYS A 44 -11.61 4.60 3.55
CA LYS A 44 -12.15 5.94 3.26
C LYS A 44 -12.82 6.56 4.48
N ARG A 45 -13.52 5.74 5.24
CA ARG A 45 -14.16 6.19 6.45
C ARG A 45 -13.10 6.46 7.51
N HIS A 46 -13.23 7.58 8.24
CA HIS A 46 -12.30 7.91 9.31
C HIS A 46 -12.57 7.03 10.53
N ILE A 47 -11.81 5.96 10.65
CA ILE A 47 -11.86 5.02 11.77
C ILE A 47 -10.45 4.84 12.31
N GLU A 48 -10.33 4.47 13.58
CA GLU A 48 -9.04 4.36 14.24
C GLU A 48 -8.65 2.92 14.58
N SER A 49 -9.60 1.98 14.58
CA SER A 49 -9.32 0.62 15.03
C SER A 49 -10.06 -0.43 14.21
N TRP A 50 -9.55 -1.65 14.25
CA TRP A 50 -10.14 -2.80 13.56
C TRP A 50 -11.57 -3.09 13.97
N MET A 51 -11.91 -2.88 15.25
CA MET A 51 -13.25 -3.19 15.73
C MET A 51 -14.33 -2.23 15.21
N GLN A 52 -13.92 -1.11 14.62
CA GLN A 52 -14.85 -0.15 14.03
C GLN A 52 -15.18 -0.48 12.56
N LEU A 53 -14.46 -1.44 11.96
CA LEU A 53 -14.69 -1.83 10.58
C LEU A 53 -16.00 -2.59 10.43
N THR A 54 -16.68 -2.35 9.31
CA THR A 54 -17.80 -3.18 8.89
C THR A 54 -17.28 -4.45 8.24
N GLU A 55 -18.14 -5.48 8.14
CA GLU A 55 -17.78 -6.71 7.42
C GLU A 55 -17.41 -6.43 5.97
N ARG A 56 -18.09 -5.49 5.34
CA ARG A 56 -17.81 -5.11 3.95
C ARG A 56 -16.42 -4.49 3.81
N GLU A 57 -16.06 -3.60 4.72
CA GLU A 57 -14.72 -3.00 4.74
C GLU A 57 -13.64 -4.06 4.93
N LEU A 58 -13.86 -5.01 5.85
CA LEU A 58 -12.93 -6.13 6.07
C LEU A 58 -12.76 -6.96 4.81
N LYS A 59 -13.86 -7.27 4.13
CA LYS A 59 -13.85 -8.05 2.89
C LYS A 59 -13.06 -7.33 1.80
N GLU A 60 -13.29 -6.03 1.64
CA GLU A 60 -12.57 -5.23 0.66
C GLU A 60 -11.06 -5.22 0.96
N TYR A 61 -10.70 -5.05 2.22
CA TYR A 61 -9.30 -5.09 2.63
C TYR A 61 -8.65 -6.43 2.32
N VAL A 62 -9.26 -7.53 2.73
CA VAL A 62 -8.68 -8.87 2.54
C VAL A 62 -8.52 -9.20 1.06
N ASN A 63 -9.53 -8.89 0.25
CA ASN A 63 -9.45 -9.12 -1.20
C ASN A 63 -8.33 -8.30 -1.85
N MET A 64 -8.18 -7.04 -1.41
CA MET A 64 -7.13 -6.17 -1.93
C MET A 64 -5.74 -6.64 -1.47
N LEU A 65 -5.61 -7.07 -0.23
CA LEU A 65 -4.34 -7.61 0.28
C LEU A 65 -3.90 -8.81 -0.55
N ARG A 66 -4.80 -9.73 -0.84
CA ARG A 66 -4.50 -10.91 -1.69
C ARG A 66 -4.08 -10.48 -3.09
N SER A 67 -4.76 -9.50 -3.66
CA SER A 67 -4.44 -9.01 -5.01
C SER A 67 -3.07 -8.34 -5.05
N LEU A 68 -2.75 -7.54 -4.04
CA LEU A 68 -1.43 -6.91 -3.93
C LEU A 68 -0.33 -7.94 -3.76
N GLU A 69 -0.53 -8.94 -2.91
CA GLU A 69 0.46 -10.00 -2.72
C GLU A 69 0.72 -10.76 -4.03
N GLU A 70 -0.33 -11.15 -4.73
CA GLU A 70 -0.20 -11.83 -6.02
C GLU A 70 0.55 -10.96 -7.03
N PHE A 71 0.15 -9.70 -7.15
CA PHE A 71 0.78 -8.76 -8.07
C PHE A 71 2.27 -8.57 -7.75
N LEU A 72 2.60 -8.29 -6.50
CA LEU A 72 3.98 -8.02 -6.09
C LEU A 72 4.86 -9.26 -6.22
N THR A 73 4.31 -10.43 -5.96
CA THR A 73 5.04 -11.69 -6.13
C THR A 73 5.44 -11.89 -7.59
N HIS A 74 4.53 -11.64 -8.52
CA HIS A 74 4.80 -11.86 -9.95
C HIS A 74 5.54 -10.69 -10.60
N GLN A 75 5.21 -9.45 -10.21
CA GLN A 75 5.75 -8.27 -10.88
C GLN A 75 7.17 -7.91 -10.45
N ILE A 76 7.47 -8.03 -9.15
CA ILE A 76 8.78 -7.65 -8.63
C ILE A 76 9.46 -8.76 -7.82
N GLN A 77 8.99 -9.99 -7.93
CA GLN A 77 9.54 -11.17 -7.26
C GLN A 77 9.59 -11.01 -5.74
N ALA A 78 8.52 -10.51 -5.15
CA ALA A 78 8.40 -10.45 -3.69
C ALA A 78 8.32 -11.87 -3.12
N GLU A 79 9.16 -12.18 -2.15
CA GLU A 79 9.17 -13.48 -1.48
C GLU A 79 8.32 -13.49 -0.21
N ARG A 80 8.14 -12.31 0.39
CA ARG A 80 7.29 -12.12 1.57
C ARG A 80 6.63 -10.76 1.48
N ILE A 81 5.45 -10.67 2.03
CA ILE A 81 4.73 -9.41 2.17
C ILE A 81 4.52 -9.18 3.67
N TYR A 82 5.06 -8.08 4.16
CA TYR A 82 4.82 -7.67 5.54
C TYR A 82 3.59 -6.78 5.58
N THR A 83 2.65 -7.08 6.47
CA THR A 83 1.50 -6.22 6.72
C THR A 83 1.66 -5.60 8.11
N VAL A 84 1.71 -4.28 8.17
CA VAL A 84 2.01 -3.57 9.40
C VAL A 84 0.94 -2.51 9.64
N THR A 85 0.38 -2.50 10.84
CA THR A 85 -0.60 -1.51 11.29
C THR A 85 -0.10 -0.92 12.59
N ILE A 86 0.22 0.36 12.59
CA ILE A 86 0.68 1.06 13.79
C ILE A 86 -0.32 2.14 14.18
N SER A 87 -0.62 3.05 13.26
CA SER A 87 -1.60 4.14 13.42
C SER A 87 -1.42 4.99 14.68
N GLU A 88 -0.17 5.21 15.10
CA GLU A 88 0.14 6.05 16.27
C GLU A 88 0.23 7.51 15.89
N ALA A 89 1.05 7.85 14.89
CA ALA A 89 1.24 9.23 14.46
C ALA A 89 0.01 9.77 13.74
N VAL A 90 -0.65 8.95 12.96
CA VAL A 90 -1.89 9.28 12.25
C VAL A 90 -2.95 8.27 12.67
N ARG A 91 -3.94 8.74 13.41
CA ARG A 91 -4.99 7.88 13.97
C ARG A 91 -6.15 7.68 13.00
N HIS A 92 -5.81 7.29 11.79
CA HIS A 92 -6.74 6.84 10.77
C HIS A 92 -6.23 5.48 10.34
N LEU A 93 -7.03 4.44 10.48
CA LEU A 93 -6.58 3.07 10.23
C LEU A 93 -6.04 2.93 8.82
N HIS A 94 -4.80 2.54 8.72
CA HIS A 94 -4.10 2.30 7.46
C HIS A 94 -3.11 1.16 7.64
N ILE A 95 -2.92 0.40 6.58
CA ILE A 95 -2.06 -0.77 6.62
C ILE A 95 -0.91 -0.57 5.64
N HIS A 96 0.31 -0.77 6.15
CA HIS A 96 1.53 -0.77 5.34
C HIS A 96 1.70 -2.14 4.73
N ILE A 97 1.85 -2.21 3.41
CA ILE A 97 2.10 -3.43 2.65
C ILE A 97 3.51 -3.33 2.10
N ILE A 98 4.43 -4.08 2.69
CA ILE A 98 5.87 -3.92 2.43
C ILE A 98 6.42 -5.21 1.82
N PRO A 99 6.87 -5.20 0.56
CA PRO A 99 7.41 -6.38 -0.08
C PRO A 99 8.88 -6.60 0.28
N ARG A 100 9.23 -7.83 0.61
CA ARG A 100 10.62 -8.26 0.70
C ARG A 100 10.94 -9.01 -0.59
N VAL A 101 11.70 -8.38 -1.46
CA VAL A 101 12.08 -8.99 -2.73
C VAL A 101 13.27 -9.92 -2.53
N LYS A 102 13.53 -10.78 -3.54
CA LYS A 102 14.56 -11.81 -3.48
C LYS A 102 15.94 -11.24 -3.13
N ASP A 103 16.31 -10.12 -3.74
CA ASP A 103 17.63 -9.52 -3.58
C ASP A 103 17.65 -8.39 -2.54
N SER A 104 16.64 -8.31 -1.69
CA SER A 104 16.55 -7.26 -0.68
C SER A 104 17.69 -7.37 0.34
N GLN A 105 18.41 -6.26 0.55
CA GLN A 105 19.45 -6.18 1.56
C GLN A 105 18.88 -6.16 2.97
N LEU A 106 17.64 -5.65 3.11
CA LEU A 106 16.98 -5.52 4.40
C LEU A 106 15.88 -6.56 4.53
N ARG A 107 15.70 -7.07 5.75
CA ARG A 107 14.68 -8.05 6.10
C ARG A 107 14.09 -7.71 7.46
N GLY A 108 12.85 -8.18 7.68
CA GLY A 108 12.19 -8.04 8.98
C GLY A 108 12.06 -6.61 9.43
N VAL A 109 12.37 -6.37 10.69
CA VAL A 109 12.17 -5.07 11.34
C VAL A 109 12.93 -3.94 10.62
N ASP A 110 14.15 -4.20 10.13
CA ASP A 110 14.93 -3.19 9.44
C ASP A 110 14.26 -2.74 8.14
N LEU A 111 13.66 -3.67 7.39
CA LEU A 111 12.90 -3.30 6.19
C LEU A 111 11.66 -2.48 6.55
N ILE A 112 10.97 -2.85 7.63
CA ILE A 112 9.81 -2.09 8.11
C ILE A 112 10.24 -0.67 8.49
N LYS A 113 11.35 -0.53 9.21
CA LYS A 113 11.86 0.78 9.61
C LYS A 113 12.29 1.62 8.41
N GLN A 114 12.87 1.00 7.40
CA GLN A 114 13.23 1.70 6.16
C GLN A 114 11.97 2.21 5.45
N ALA A 115 10.98 1.36 5.25
CA ALA A 115 9.74 1.73 4.56
C ALA A 115 9.03 2.87 5.29
N THR A 116 8.93 2.78 6.61
CA THR A 116 8.28 3.80 7.42
C THR A 116 9.18 5.00 7.74
N GLN A 117 10.36 5.05 7.15
CA GLN A 117 11.31 6.17 7.24
C GLN A 117 11.83 6.44 8.65
N GLN A 118 11.86 5.42 9.49
CA GLN A 118 12.47 5.51 10.81
C GLN A 118 13.99 5.31 10.77
N LEU A 119 14.47 4.59 9.76
CA LEU A 119 15.88 4.44 9.45
C LEU A 119 16.07 4.64 7.96
N ASP A 120 17.27 5.03 7.55
CA ASP A 120 17.65 5.15 6.15
C ASP A 120 18.91 4.32 5.92
N LEU A 121 18.71 3.03 5.64
CA LEU A 121 19.76 2.04 5.47
C LEU A 121 20.02 1.70 4.00
N ILE A 122 19.14 2.13 3.09
CA ILE A 122 19.27 1.86 1.66
C ILE A 122 19.97 3.06 1.00
N ALA A 123 21.13 2.81 0.38
CA ALA A 123 21.89 3.86 -0.29
C ALA A 123 21.32 4.23 -1.66
N ALA A 124 20.79 3.23 -2.40
CA ALA A 124 20.27 3.46 -3.75
C ALA A 124 18.89 4.10 -3.71
N ASN A 125 18.69 5.13 -4.52
CA ASN A 125 17.39 5.77 -4.66
C ASN A 125 16.53 5.02 -5.69
N ILE A 126 15.22 5.03 -5.49
CA ILE A 126 14.26 4.67 -6.53
C ILE A 126 13.79 5.97 -7.21
N THR A 127 13.25 5.86 -8.41
CA THR A 127 12.80 7.02 -9.16
C THR A 127 11.28 7.14 -9.13
N ASP A 128 10.80 8.35 -9.32
CA ASP A 128 9.37 8.63 -9.46
C ASP A 128 8.76 7.80 -10.60
N LYS A 129 9.50 7.69 -11.73
CA LYS A 129 9.06 6.90 -12.88
C LYS A 129 8.87 5.43 -12.53
N GLU A 130 9.78 4.85 -11.76
CA GLU A 130 9.65 3.45 -11.33
C GLU A 130 8.37 3.22 -10.52
N ILE A 131 8.03 4.16 -9.64
CA ILE A 131 6.80 4.07 -8.86
C ILE A 131 5.57 4.22 -9.76
N ILE A 132 5.57 5.22 -10.64
CA ILE A 132 4.45 5.47 -11.55
C ILE A 132 4.22 4.26 -12.47
N ASP A 133 5.29 3.70 -13.03
CA ASP A 133 5.19 2.51 -13.88
C ASP A 133 4.59 1.32 -13.12
N LEU A 134 4.99 1.13 -11.87
CA LEU A 134 4.45 0.05 -11.05
C LEU A 134 2.98 0.28 -10.72
N VAL A 135 2.61 1.51 -10.39
CA VAL A 135 1.22 1.90 -10.12
C VAL A 135 0.35 1.65 -11.36
N GLU A 136 0.81 2.05 -12.53
CA GLU A 136 0.07 1.82 -13.78
C GLU A 136 -0.06 0.33 -14.09
N SER A 137 0.97 -0.45 -13.83
CA SER A 137 0.91 -1.91 -13.99
C SER A 137 -0.13 -2.53 -13.05
N PHE A 138 -0.22 -2.05 -11.82
CA PHE A 138 -1.22 -2.54 -10.87
C PHE A 138 -2.64 -2.18 -11.31
N LYS A 139 -2.84 -0.96 -11.81
CA LYS A 139 -4.14 -0.54 -12.36
C LYS A 139 -4.60 -1.49 -13.47
N SER A 140 -3.70 -1.85 -14.38
CA SER A 140 -4.00 -2.79 -15.48
C SER A 140 -4.31 -4.18 -14.94
N TYR A 141 -3.54 -4.64 -13.98
CA TYR A 141 -3.74 -5.94 -13.33
C TYR A 141 -5.13 -6.04 -12.69
N ILE A 142 -5.53 -5.03 -11.94
CA ILE A 142 -6.84 -5.02 -11.28
C ILE A 142 -7.98 -4.99 -12.30
N LYS A 143 -7.85 -4.22 -13.37
CA LYS A 143 -8.87 -4.18 -14.43
C LYS A 143 -9.07 -5.55 -15.08
N GLN A 144 -7.99 -6.24 -15.38
CA GLN A 144 -8.06 -7.59 -15.96
C GLN A 144 -8.71 -8.58 -14.99
N LYS A 145 -8.33 -8.50 -13.72
CA LYS A 145 -8.89 -9.37 -12.68
C LYS A 145 -10.39 -9.16 -12.51
N GLN A 146 -10.86 -7.93 -12.53
CA GLN A 146 -12.29 -7.60 -12.46
C GLN A 146 -13.05 -8.14 -13.68
N LYS A 147 -12.47 -8.05 -14.87
CA LYS A 147 -13.08 -8.61 -16.08
C LYS A 147 -13.24 -10.12 -16.01
N GLN A 148 -12.25 -10.82 -15.45
CA GLN A 148 -12.31 -12.30 -15.28
C GLN A 148 -13.42 -12.70 -14.33
N ILE A 149 -13.65 -11.93 -13.26
CA ILE A 149 -14.71 -12.20 -12.29
C ILE A 149 -16.09 -11.95 -12.91
N MET A 150 -16.22 -10.97 -13.79
CA MET A 150 -17.47 -10.58 -14.44
C MET A 150 -17.76 -11.36 -15.73
N GLY A 151 -16.76 -12.04 -16.26
CA GLY A 151 -16.88 -12.80 -17.51
C GLY A 151 -17.40 -14.22 -17.36
#